data_c8dfd6be93a718e4bd99b843cf9a8fb3
#
_entry.id   c8dfd6be93a718e4bd99b843cf9a8fb3
#
_cell.length_a   1.000
_cell.length_b   1.000
_cell.length_c   1.000
_cell.angle_alpha   90.00
_cell.angle_beta   90.00
_cell.angle_gamma   90.00
#
_symmetry.space_group_name_H-M   'P 1'
#
loop_
_entity.id
_entity.type
_entity.pdbx_description
1 polymer ?
#
loop_
_entity_poly.entity_id
_entity_poly.type
_entity_poly.pdbx_seq_one_letter_code
_entity_poly.pdbx_strand_id
1 'polypeptide(L)'
;MSSSRLIEINPFYSHTLKNERTIYVYLPPSYHSDDRKRYPVLYMQDGQHVFFKDRKGESWDVHLTVDELTAQGRMREIIVVAVSHVEDARIAEYMHANPDGHNIFQTTNQGELYETFLVREVKPFIDETYRTLTEKEHTALMGSSAGGLVSYNIGFRQPETFGMIGALCPFFVSVDPATMEDRWLSAVYTDKKPLKIWMDVGDAEGFTVMEKHVRQVADTLMEAGYKPGGDFMYYFAVGSGHSQKDWAARVHAPLLYFFGEIGTPVRVDLHGPERIGLQGPSCALNPVVHYDSGFMMTDLDADYEVTDPGIVEVTAEGRLLPKREGNVTVRYKRQGLTASLDLTVVPHLSGMVSVTMFVEVPVCTPKTDTLYAGIELPMIGERLYGGTFQVPRGISFEFRISRGLGKHETDASGREIPYRKFTAREGLELSYRVEHWVDVPPDTEAKEAANG
;
A
#
# COMPACT_ATOMS: atom_id res chain seq x y z
N MET A 1 28.27 -18.38 -15.08
CA MET A 1 27.59 -17.09 -14.96
C MET A 1 27.79 -16.64 -13.52
N SER A 2 28.17 -15.40 -13.27
CA SER A 2 28.24 -14.83 -11.91
C SER A 2 26.82 -14.78 -11.36
N SER A 3 26.61 -15.11 -10.08
CA SER A 3 25.31 -15.00 -9.42
C SER A 3 25.25 -13.70 -8.63
N SER A 4 24.04 -13.15 -8.46
CA SER A 4 23.79 -12.07 -7.51
C SER A 4 24.16 -12.50 -6.08
N ARG A 5 24.41 -11.51 -5.20
CA ARG A 5 24.81 -11.79 -3.82
C ARG A 5 24.07 -10.89 -2.85
N LEU A 6 23.58 -11.48 -1.75
CA LEU A 6 23.09 -10.77 -0.58
C LEU A 6 24.18 -10.67 0.48
N ILE A 7 24.36 -9.47 1.01
CA ILE A 7 25.29 -9.15 2.10
C ILE A 7 24.46 -8.62 3.27
N GLU A 8 24.75 -9.10 4.45
CA GLU A 8 24.17 -8.62 5.69
C GLU A 8 25.22 -7.80 6.46
N ILE A 9 24.86 -6.58 6.85
CA ILE A 9 25.64 -5.69 7.70
C ILE A 9 24.89 -5.60 9.02
N ASN A 10 25.39 -6.32 10.03
CA ASN A 10 24.73 -6.47 11.32
C ASN A 10 25.79 -6.64 12.44
N PRO A 11 25.81 -5.75 13.47
CA PRO A 11 24.96 -4.57 13.58
C PRO A 11 25.47 -3.37 12.78
N PHE A 12 24.56 -2.53 12.28
CA PHE A 12 24.85 -1.17 11.82
C PHE A 12 24.36 -0.18 12.90
N TYR A 13 25.28 0.44 13.62
CA TYR A 13 24.95 1.40 14.67
C TYR A 13 24.67 2.77 14.09
N SER A 14 23.51 3.35 14.42
CA SER A 14 23.17 4.73 14.07
C SER A 14 23.58 5.69 15.17
N HIS A 15 24.45 6.64 14.83
CA HIS A 15 24.83 7.72 15.74
C HIS A 15 23.71 8.75 15.93
N THR A 16 22.81 8.89 14.95
CA THR A 16 21.66 9.80 15.01
C THR A 16 20.54 9.21 15.86
N LEU A 17 20.14 7.96 15.58
CA LEU A 17 19.00 7.30 16.23
C LEU A 17 19.38 6.60 17.54
N LYS A 18 20.69 6.43 17.82
CA LYS A 18 21.23 5.76 19.03
C LYS A 18 20.74 4.32 19.19
N ASN A 19 20.56 3.62 18.07
CA ASN A 19 20.16 2.22 18.03
C ASN A 19 20.96 1.44 16.97
N GLU A 20 20.80 0.13 16.99
CA GLU A 20 21.40 -0.79 16.04
C GLU A 20 20.33 -1.41 15.15
N ARG A 21 20.67 -1.66 13.88
CA ARG A 21 19.81 -2.35 12.93
C ARG A 21 20.61 -3.13 11.91
N THR A 22 19.92 -3.96 11.15
CA THR A 22 20.52 -4.67 10.03
C THR A 22 20.29 -3.90 8.74
N ILE A 23 21.32 -3.84 7.90
CA ILE A 23 21.21 -3.37 6.51
C ILE A 23 21.55 -4.55 5.62
N TYR A 24 20.66 -4.86 4.68
CA TYR A 24 20.91 -5.88 3.65
C TYR A 24 21.26 -5.20 2.34
N VAL A 25 22.28 -5.72 1.65
CA VAL A 25 22.73 -5.20 0.36
C VAL A 25 22.71 -6.32 -0.67
N TYR A 26 21.87 -6.16 -1.69
CA TYR A 26 21.88 -7.00 -2.88
C TYR A 26 22.84 -6.40 -3.90
N LEU A 27 23.78 -7.22 -4.37
CA LEU A 27 24.72 -6.90 -5.45
C LEU A 27 24.35 -7.69 -6.71
N PRO A 28 24.26 -7.02 -7.89
CA PRO A 28 23.85 -7.67 -9.13
C PRO A 28 24.94 -8.62 -9.69
N PRO A 29 24.57 -9.53 -10.61
CA PRO A 29 25.50 -10.55 -11.12
C PRO A 29 26.80 -10.02 -11.67
N SER A 30 26.82 -8.88 -12.38
CA SER A 30 28.06 -8.33 -12.95
C SER A 30 28.97 -7.66 -11.93
N TYR A 31 28.53 -7.47 -10.67
CA TYR A 31 29.30 -6.75 -9.67
C TYR A 31 30.71 -7.32 -9.44
N HIS A 32 30.88 -8.65 -9.46
CA HIS A 32 32.17 -9.30 -9.26
C HIS A 32 32.94 -9.59 -10.56
N SER A 33 32.32 -9.38 -11.71
CA SER A 33 32.94 -9.65 -13.02
C SER A 33 33.39 -8.39 -13.78
N ASP A 34 32.93 -7.21 -13.38
CA ASP A 34 33.31 -5.93 -13.96
C ASP A 34 33.61 -4.89 -12.86
N ASP A 35 34.87 -4.74 -12.50
CA ASP A 35 35.33 -3.84 -11.43
C ASP A 35 35.21 -2.34 -11.78
N ARG A 36 34.96 -2.00 -13.05
CA ARG A 36 34.80 -0.61 -13.50
C ARG A 36 33.36 -0.15 -13.52
N LYS A 37 32.41 -1.08 -13.51
CA LYS A 37 30.99 -0.76 -13.58
C LYS A 37 30.49 -0.20 -12.27
N ARG A 38 29.69 0.87 -12.35
CA ARG A 38 28.96 1.49 -11.23
C ARG A 38 27.47 1.30 -11.44
N TYR A 39 26.73 1.28 -10.35
CA TYR A 39 25.33 0.85 -10.33
C TYR A 39 24.45 1.92 -9.70
N PRO A 40 23.24 2.16 -10.22
CA PRO A 40 22.21 2.89 -9.50
C PRO A 40 21.84 2.15 -8.21
N VAL A 41 21.27 2.88 -7.26
CA VAL A 41 20.92 2.33 -5.95
C VAL A 41 19.44 2.54 -5.65
N LEU A 42 18.79 1.48 -5.23
CA LEU A 42 17.46 1.52 -4.64
C LEU A 42 17.58 1.30 -3.13
N TYR A 43 17.23 2.31 -2.33
CA TYR A 43 17.06 2.18 -0.89
C TYR A 43 15.63 1.78 -0.57
N MET A 44 15.45 0.74 0.27
CA MET A 44 14.13 0.24 0.65
C MET A 44 13.95 0.24 2.16
N GLN A 45 12.75 0.65 2.56
CA GLN A 45 12.30 0.58 3.96
C GLN A 45 11.93 -0.87 4.33
N ASP A 46 11.84 -1.13 5.63
CA ASP A 46 11.40 -2.43 6.17
C ASP A 46 12.25 -3.60 5.67
N GLY A 47 13.58 -3.43 5.71
CA GLY A 47 14.57 -4.30 5.08
C GLY A 47 14.44 -5.79 5.37
N GLN A 48 13.92 -6.16 6.56
CA GLN A 48 13.68 -7.54 6.96
C GLN A 48 12.65 -8.27 6.09
N HIS A 49 11.81 -7.53 5.32
CA HIS A 49 10.76 -8.11 4.46
C HIS A 49 11.07 -8.00 2.96
N VAL A 50 12.14 -7.29 2.61
CA VAL A 50 12.50 -7.04 1.20
C VAL A 50 13.01 -8.31 0.51
N PHE A 51 13.78 -9.14 1.24
CA PHE A 51 14.43 -10.34 0.71
C PHE A 51 14.04 -11.62 1.42
N PHE A 52 13.49 -11.52 2.64
CA PHE A 52 13.23 -12.67 3.48
C PHE A 52 11.75 -12.75 3.85
N LYS A 53 11.29 -13.98 3.98
CA LYS A 53 9.90 -14.27 4.34
C LYS A 53 9.62 -13.88 5.78
N ASP A 54 8.50 -13.21 5.97
CA ASP A 54 7.94 -12.92 7.27
C ASP A 54 7.33 -14.17 7.95
N ARG A 55 6.69 -14.00 9.11
CA ARG A 55 6.02 -15.09 9.85
C ARG A 55 4.86 -15.72 9.07
N LYS A 56 4.31 -15.04 8.06
CA LYS A 56 3.27 -15.55 7.16
C LYS A 56 3.85 -16.30 5.96
N GLY A 57 5.18 -16.34 5.81
CA GLY A 57 5.86 -16.89 4.67
C GLY A 57 5.86 -15.98 3.45
N GLU A 58 5.58 -14.69 3.63
CA GLU A 58 5.53 -13.68 2.58
C GLU A 58 6.77 -12.78 2.59
N SER A 59 7.20 -12.35 1.41
CA SER A 59 8.33 -11.44 1.17
C SER A 59 8.05 -10.60 -0.07
N TRP A 60 8.74 -9.49 -0.23
CA TRP A 60 8.71 -8.75 -1.50
C TRP A 60 9.50 -9.45 -2.60
N ASP A 61 10.46 -10.29 -2.23
CA ASP A 61 11.33 -11.02 -3.16
C ASP A 61 11.99 -10.12 -4.22
N VAL A 62 12.32 -8.87 -3.85
CA VAL A 62 12.80 -7.83 -4.78
C VAL A 62 14.04 -8.29 -5.56
N HIS A 63 14.94 -9.04 -4.91
CA HIS A 63 16.14 -9.57 -5.56
C HIS A 63 15.81 -10.53 -6.72
N LEU A 64 14.75 -11.34 -6.57
CA LEU A 64 14.29 -12.25 -7.63
C LEU A 64 13.70 -11.47 -8.81
N THR A 65 12.89 -10.43 -8.50
CA THR A 65 12.32 -9.55 -9.54
C THR A 65 13.41 -8.77 -10.28
N VAL A 66 14.42 -8.25 -9.56
CA VAL A 66 15.57 -7.55 -10.18
C VAL A 66 16.38 -8.50 -11.06
N ASP A 67 16.69 -9.73 -10.57
CA ASP A 67 17.40 -10.74 -11.35
C ASP A 67 16.62 -11.10 -12.64
N GLU A 68 15.32 -11.30 -12.54
CA GLU A 68 14.46 -11.64 -13.68
C GLU A 68 14.42 -10.52 -14.72
N LEU A 69 14.09 -9.29 -14.32
CA LEU A 69 13.99 -8.13 -15.22
C LEU A 69 15.34 -7.83 -15.90
N THR A 70 16.45 -7.97 -15.17
CA THR A 70 17.80 -7.78 -15.70
C THR A 70 18.16 -8.87 -16.69
N ALA A 71 17.88 -10.15 -16.38
CA ALA A 71 18.14 -11.26 -17.28
C ALA A 71 17.33 -11.18 -18.58
N GLN A 72 16.12 -10.60 -18.53
CA GLN A 72 15.29 -10.32 -19.70
C GLN A 72 15.75 -9.08 -20.48
N GLY A 73 16.74 -8.32 -19.99
CA GLY A 73 17.20 -7.07 -20.61
C GLY A 73 16.19 -5.92 -20.50
N ARG A 74 15.21 -6.01 -19.61
CA ARG A 74 14.14 -5.00 -19.41
C ARG A 74 14.55 -3.86 -18.50
N MET A 75 15.52 -4.09 -17.62
CA MET A 75 16.09 -3.04 -16.77
C MET A 75 17.60 -3.20 -16.64
N ARG A 76 18.27 -2.13 -16.27
CA ARG A 76 19.69 -2.16 -15.92
C ARG A 76 19.91 -2.78 -14.55
N GLU A 77 21.09 -3.36 -14.35
CA GLU A 77 21.49 -3.86 -13.05
C GLU A 77 21.59 -2.73 -12.01
N ILE A 78 21.11 -2.99 -10.80
CA ILE A 78 21.10 -2.05 -9.68
C ILE A 78 21.64 -2.71 -8.42
N ILE A 79 22.06 -1.89 -7.45
CA ILE A 79 22.26 -2.31 -6.06
C ILE A 79 20.95 -2.03 -5.31
N VAL A 80 20.49 -2.97 -4.46
CA VAL A 80 19.37 -2.73 -3.55
C VAL A 80 19.87 -2.74 -2.13
N VAL A 81 19.56 -1.66 -1.39
CA VAL A 81 19.93 -1.47 0.01
C VAL A 81 18.66 -1.48 0.83
N ALA A 82 18.44 -2.51 1.59
CA ALA A 82 17.24 -2.70 2.40
C ALA A 82 17.55 -2.42 3.88
N VAL A 83 16.96 -1.35 4.42
CA VAL A 83 17.20 -0.86 5.78
C VAL A 83 16.12 -1.42 6.70
N SER A 84 16.50 -2.28 7.65
CA SER A 84 15.55 -2.84 8.61
C SER A 84 15.06 -1.77 9.58
N HIS A 85 13.78 -1.84 9.95
CA HIS A 85 13.28 -1.06 11.07
C HIS A 85 13.62 -1.74 12.41
N VAL A 86 13.61 -0.98 13.48
CA VAL A 86 13.60 -1.46 14.85
C VAL A 86 12.14 -1.55 15.28
N GLU A 87 11.67 -2.74 15.73
CA GLU A 87 10.24 -3.07 15.92
C GLU A 87 9.47 -1.98 16.67
N ASP A 88 9.91 -1.63 17.87
CA ASP A 88 9.22 -0.64 18.73
C ASP A 88 9.40 0.82 18.26
N ALA A 89 10.36 1.09 17.37
CA ALA A 89 10.67 2.44 16.90
C ALA A 89 10.10 2.73 15.51
N ARG A 90 9.65 1.72 14.75
CA ARG A 90 9.25 1.87 13.34
C ARG A 90 8.30 3.03 13.10
N ILE A 91 7.22 3.11 13.85
CA ILE A 91 6.21 4.16 13.65
C ILE A 91 6.78 5.53 14.02
N ALA A 92 7.53 5.64 15.12
CA ALA A 92 8.16 6.90 15.51
C ALA A 92 9.15 7.39 14.46
N GLU A 93 10.02 6.50 13.96
CA GLU A 93 11.05 6.80 12.96
C GLU A 93 10.46 7.10 11.56
N TYR A 94 9.29 6.56 11.22
CA TYR A 94 8.66 6.76 9.91
C TYR A 94 7.67 7.93 9.87
N MET A 95 7.42 8.60 11.02
CA MET A 95 6.56 9.76 11.10
C MET A 95 7.38 11.04 11.30
N HIS A 96 7.29 11.96 10.34
CA HIS A 96 7.78 13.33 10.48
C HIS A 96 6.85 14.16 11.38
N ALA A 97 7.34 15.29 11.85
CA ALA A 97 6.50 16.23 12.60
C ALA A 97 5.29 16.63 11.76
N ASN A 98 4.11 16.48 12.35
CA ASN A 98 2.86 16.87 11.71
C ASN A 98 2.58 18.35 12.01
N PRO A 99 2.38 19.20 10.98
CA PRO A 99 2.03 20.60 11.18
C PRO A 99 0.78 20.82 12.03
N ASP A 100 -0.19 19.91 11.94
CA ASP A 100 -1.45 20.00 12.69
C ASP A 100 -1.33 19.45 14.13
N GLY A 101 -0.17 18.96 14.52
CA GLY A 101 0.09 18.46 15.89
C GLY A 101 -0.62 17.16 16.25
N HIS A 102 -1.30 16.52 15.30
CA HIS A 102 -2.00 15.25 15.55
C HIS A 102 -1.00 14.08 15.59
N ASN A 103 -0.90 13.44 16.75
CA ASN A 103 -0.10 12.24 16.96
C ASN A 103 -0.98 11.08 17.42
N ILE A 104 -1.64 10.43 16.47
CA ILE A 104 -2.57 9.33 16.72
C ILE A 104 -1.90 8.09 17.33
N PHE A 105 -0.61 7.89 17.09
CA PHE A 105 0.13 6.75 17.59
C PHE A 105 0.72 6.97 19.00
N GLN A 106 0.52 8.17 19.57
CA GLN A 106 1.04 8.54 20.89
C GLN A 106 2.54 8.31 21.06
N THR A 107 3.30 8.41 19.95
CA THR A 107 4.76 8.27 19.92
C THR A 107 5.42 9.62 19.72
N THR A 108 6.69 9.76 20.07
CA THR A 108 7.48 10.91 19.68
C THR A 108 7.94 10.71 18.23
N ASN A 109 7.44 11.56 17.31
CA ASN A 109 7.85 11.49 15.90
C ASN A 109 9.35 11.76 15.74
N GLN A 110 10.04 10.89 15.03
CA GLN A 110 11.48 10.91 14.81
C GLN A 110 11.84 10.86 13.30
N GLY A 111 10.89 11.18 12.43
CA GLY A 111 11.09 11.09 10.97
C GLY A 111 12.26 11.93 10.47
N GLU A 112 12.50 13.11 11.05
CA GLU A 112 13.65 13.97 10.73
C GLU A 112 14.99 13.35 11.17
N LEU A 113 14.99 12.60 12.27
CA LEU A 113 16.19 11.88 12.70
C LEU A 113 16.44 10.67 11.79
N TYR A 114 15.38 9.96 11.39
CA TYR A 114 15.48 8.86 10.45
C TYR A 114 15.94 9.33 9.04
N GLU A 115 15.43 10.46 8.57
CA GLU A 115 15.90 11.13 7.36
C GLU A 115 17.40 11.44 7.46
N THR A 116 17.84 12.04 8.59
CA THR A 116 19.25 12.34 8.85
C THR A 116 20.11 11.07 8.84
N PHE A 117 19.65 10.01 9.47
CA PHE A 117 20.31 8.70 9.47
C PHE A 117 20.50 8.16 8.03
N LEU A 118 19.46 8.17 7.21
CA LEU A 118 19.56 7.69 5.82
C LEU A 118 20.53 8.54 4.98
N VAL A 119 20.41 9.87 5.10
CA VAL A 119 21.17 10.82 4.26
C VAL A 119 22.63 10.96 4.72
N ARG A 120 22.89 10.91 6.01
CA ARG A 120 24.21 11.23 6.58
C ARG A 120 25.01 10.03 7.06
N GLU A 121 24.37 8.89 7.27
CA GLU A 121 25.05 7.70 7.75
C GLU A 121 24.95 6.54 6.71
N VAL A 122 23.75 6.15 6.32
CA VAL A 122 23.57 4.99 5.43
C VAL A 122 24.10 5.27 4.03
N LYS A 123 23.61 6.33 3.38
CA LYS A 123 24.00 6.62 1.99
C LYS A 123 25.50 6.83 1.83
N PRO A 124 26.19 7.65 2.64
CA PRO A 124 27.64 7.78 2.54
C PRO A 124 28.39 6.46 2.74
N PHE A 125 27.99 5.65 3.73
CA PHE A 125 28.58 4.33 3.96
C PHE A 125 28.44 3.41 2.73
N ILE A 126 27.28 3.39 2.10
CA ILE A 126 27.05 2.58 0.91
C ILE A 126 27.87 3.09 -0.28
N ASP A 127 27.93 4.40 -0.48
CA ASP A 127 28.68 5.02 -1.59
C ASP A 127 30.20 4.84 -1.44
N GLU A 128 30.73 4.81 -0.21
CA GLU A 128 32.13 4.54 0.08
C GLU A 128 32.49 3.06 -0.03
N THR A 129 31.54 2.16 0.30
CA THR A 129 31.78 0.71 0.36
C THR A 129 31.57 0.03 -0.98
N TYR A 130 30.62 0.53 -1.77
CA TYR A 130 30.18 -0.12 -3.01
C TYR A 130 30.34 0.81 -4.22
N ARG A 131 30.38 0.21 -5.41
CA ARG A 131 30.50 0.94 -6.69
C ARG A 131 29.12 1.48 -7.11
N THR A 132 28.71 2.55 -6.50
CA THR A 132 27.44 3.23 -6.76
C THR A 132 27.59 4.38 -7.78
N LEU A 133 26.50 4.69 -8.48
CA LEU A 133 26.27 5.99 -9.11
C LEU A 133 25.62 6.86 -8.03
N THR A 134 26.33 7.89 -7.58
CA THR A 134 25.98 8.66 -6.37
C THR A 134 24.97 9.78 -6.61
N GLU A 135 24.75 10.13 -7.87
CA GLU A 135 23.89 11.22 -8.29
C GLU A 135 22.41 10.88 -8.02
N LYS A 136 21.61 11.91 -7.74
CA LYS A 136 20.19 11.76 -7.40
C LYS A 136 19.37 11.04 -8.49
N GLU A 137 19.73 11.23 -9.75
CA GLU A 137 19.09 10.60 -10.92
C GLU A 137 19.29 9.08 -10.95
N HIS A 138 20.20 8.57 -10.11
CA HIS A 138 20.53 7.16 -9.97
C HIS A 138 20.21 6.61 -8.59
N THR A 139 19.58 7.41 -7.74
CA THR A 139 19.27 7.07 -6.34
C THR A 139 17.77 7.10 -6.11
N ALA A 140 17.20 5.93 -5.83
CA ALA A 140 15.78 5.75 -5.50
C ALA A 140 15.58 5.43 -4.02
N LEU A 141 14.44 5.87 -3.46
CA LEU A 141 13.97 5.52 -2.13
C LEU A 141 12.55 4.96 -2.23
N MET A 142 12.27 3.79 -1.63
CA MET A 142 10.99 3.12 -1.77
C MET A 142 10.56 2.42 -0.48
N GLY A 143 9.25 2.36 -0.26
CA GLY A 143 8.64 1.61 0.83
C GLY A 143 7.13 1.50 0.69
N SER A 144 6.49 0.76 1.60
CA SER A 144 5.04 0.60 1.65
C SER A 144 4.44 1.10 2.96
N SER A 145 3.16 1.44 2.95
CA SER A 145 2.44 1.87 4.16
C SER A 145 3.13 3.06 4.83
N ALA A 146 3.48 2.99 6.12
CA ALA A 146 4.29 3.99 6.80
C ALA A 146 5.69 4.15 6.15
N GLY A 147 6.27 3.06 5.59
CA GLY A 147 7.51 3.11 4.80
C GLY A 147 7.33 3.87 3.48
N GLY A 148 6.15 3.79 2.86
CA GLY A 148 5.78 4.63 1.71
C GLY A 148 5.66 6.10 2.08
N LEU A 149 5.04 6.39 3.22
CA LEU A 149 4.91 7.75 3.75
C LEU A 149 6.25 8.39 4.06
N VAL A 150 7.15 7.69 4.78
CA VAL A 150 8.48 8.23 5.09
C VAL A 150 9.32 8.43 3.83
N SER A 151 9.20 7.52 2.84
CA SER A 151 9.90 7.66 1.56
C SER A 151 9.41 8.88 0.78
N TYR A 152 8.10 9.13 0.75
CA TYR A 152 7.50 10.32 0.17
C TYR A 152 8.04 11.60 0.84
N ASN A 153 7.98 11.68 2.18
CA ASN A 153 8.45 12.84 2.92
C ASN A 153 9.95 13.11 2.69
N ILE A 154 10.80 12.09 2.82
CA ILE A 154 12.26 12.25 2.62
C ILE A 154 12.56 12.70 1.20
N GLY A 155 11.88 12.15 0.18
CA GLY A 155 12.09 12.58 -1.19
C GLY A 155 11.82 14.06 -1.43
N PHE A 156 10.69 14.57 -0.92
CA PHE A 156 10.36 15.98 -1.03
C PHE A 156 11.26 16.91 -0.21
N ARG A 157 11.79 16.42 0.90
CA ARG A 157 12.69 17.17 1.79
C ARG A 157 14.16 17.10 1.34
N GLN A 158 14.55 16.02 0.67
CA GLN A 158 15.94 15.75 0.22
C GLN A 158 16.03 15.44 -1.29
N PRO A 159 15.44 16.28 -2.15
CA PRO A 159 15.36 16.00 -3.59
C PRO A 159 16.74 16.02 -4.29
N GLU A 160 17.76 16.56 -3.63
CA GLU A 160 19.15 16.54 -4.12
C GLU A 160 19.88 15.24 -3.75
N THR A 161 19.29 14.40 -2.91
CA THR A 161 19.84 13.10 -2.51
C THR A 161 19.11 11.94 -3.21
N PHE A 162 17.77 11.99 -3.22
CA PHE A 162 16.90 10.98 -3.81
C PHE A 162 16.08 11.61 -4.93
N GLY A 163 16.42 11.30 -6.17
CA GLY A 163 15.72 11.82 -7.34
C GLY A 163 14.51 10.95 -7.76
N MET A 164 14.36 9.76 -7.17
CA MET A 164 13.29 8.81 -7.50
C MET A 164 12.62 8.29 -6.22
N ILE A 165 11.29 8.33 -6.16
CA ILE A 165 10.50 7.96 -4.98
C ILE A 165 9.43 6.94 -5.35
N GLY A 166 9.43 5.81 -4.63
CA GLY A 166 8.39 4.78 -4.68
C GLY A 166 7.58 4.74 -3.39
N ALA A 167 6.34 5.24 -3.44
CA ALA A 167 5.41 5.21 -2.33
C ALA A 167 4.28 4.21 -2.63
N LEU A 168 4.42 2.98 -2.11
CA LEU A 168 3.42 1.93 -2.29
C LEU A 168 2.41 2.01 -1.14
N CYS A 169 1.12 2.09 -1.48
CA CYS A 169 0.02 2.26 -0.52
C CYS A 169 0.40 3.16 0.69
N PRO A 170 0.89 4.40 0.46
CA PRO A 170 1.38 5.26 1.52
C PRO A 170 0.27 5.63 2.50
N PHE A 171 0.58 5.59 3.79
CA PHE A 171 -0.38 5.82 4.87
C PHE A 171 -0.47 7.32 5.20
N PHE A 172 -1.12 8.10 4.33
CA PHE A 172 -1.22 9.57 4.47
C PHE A 172 -2.19 10.04 5.55
N VAL A 173 -3.23 9.27 5.79
CA VAL A 173 -4.37 9.67 6.64
C VAL A 173 -4.74 8.55 7.58
N SER A 174 -5.02 8.90 8.83
CA SER A 174 -5.80 8.07 9.75
C SER A 174 -7.21 8.63 9.87
N VAL A 175 -8.18 7.76 10.09
CA VAL A 175 -9.56 8.16 10.37
C VAL A 175 -9.78 8.07 11.88
N ASP A 176 -10.25 9.14 12.48
CA ASP A 176 -10.65 9.16 13.89
C ASP A 176 -11.88 8.26 14.07
N PRO A 177 -11.82 7.18 14.86
CA PRO A 177 -12.93 6.24 14.95
C PRO A 177 -14.18 6.80 15.65
N ALA A 178 -14.04 7.87 16.45
CA ALA A 178 -15.14 8.47 17.16
C ALA A 178 -15.88 9.53 16.33
N THR A 179 -15.14 10.33 15.54
CA THR A 179 -15.70 11.42 14.74
C THR A 179 -15.80 11.09 13.25
N MET A 180 -15.14 10.01 12.80
CA MET A 180 -14.98 9.64 11.39
C MET A 180 -14.31 10.73 10.55
N GLU A 181 -13.55 11.62 11.19
CA GLU A 181 -12.81 12.67 10.51
C GLU A 181 -11.44 12.18 10.03
N ASP A 182 -11.06 12.64 8.84
CA ASP A 182 -9.74 12.42 8.28
C ASP A 182 -8.67 13.20 9.08
N ARG A 183 -7.61 12.52 9.54
CA ARG A 183 -6.47 13.10 10.25
C ARG A 183 -5.22 12.89 9.41
N TRP A 184 -4.72 13.94 8.79
CA TRP A 184 -3.50 13.87 8.00
C TRP A 184 -2.28 13.60 8.89
N LEU A 185 -1.47 12.64 8.48
CA LEU A 185 -0.26 12.21 9.22
C LEU A 185 1.00 12.93 8.74
N SER A 186 0.90 13.64 7.63
CA SER A 186 2.01 14.33 6.99
C SER A 186 1.49 15.56 6.24
N ALA A 187 2.39 16.52 6.01
CA ALA A 187 2.14 17.59 5.06
C ALA A 187 1.97 17.02 3.64
N VAL A 188 1.06 17.61 2.88
CA VAL A 188 0.97 17.38 1.43
C VAL A 188 1.78 18.45 0.72
N TYR A 189 2.76 18.04 -0.09
CA TYR A 189 3.64 18.97 -0.77
C TYR A 189 2.98 19.52 -2.04
N THR A 190 2.92 20.84 -2.15
CA THR A 190 2.31 21.56 -3.28
C THR A 190 3.34 22.16 -4.25
N ASP A 191 4.61 22.17 -3.86
CA ASP A 191 5.70 22.66 -4.71
C ASP A 191 6.35 21.53 -5.48
N LYS A 192 6.43 21.66 -6.81
CA LYS A 192 7.14 20.68 -7.64
C LYS A 192 8.63 20.66 -7.31
N LYS A 193 9.14 19.46 -7.04
CA LYS A 193 10.58 19.15 -6.90
C LYS A 193 11.06 18.37 -8.14
N PRO A 194 12.37 18.33 -8.42
CA PRO A 194 12.91 17.54 -9.54
C PRO A 194 12.93 16.04 -9.19
N LEU A 195 11.77 15.47 -8.99
CA LEU A 195 11.56 14.08 -8.58
C LEU A 195 10.85 13.30 -9.67
N LYS A 196 11.17 12.01 -9.75
CA LYS A 196 10.43 10.99 -10.48
C LYS A 196 9.68 10.13 -9.46
N ILE A 197 8.34 10.14 -9.50
CA ILE A 197 7.50 9.59 -8.44
C ILE A 197 6.65 8.43 -8.95
N TRP A 198 6.73 7.29 -8.27
CA TRP A 198 5.76 6.21 -8.32
C TRP A 198 4.88 6.26 -7.08
N MET A 199 3.57 6.16 -7.26
CA MET A 199 2.59 6.04 -6.18
C MET A 199 1.53 5.01 -6.55
N ASP A 200 1.23 4.09 -5.66
CA ASP A 200 0.16 3.11 -5.90
C ASP A 200 -0.72 2.91 -4.66
N VAL A 201 -1.87 2.30 -4.89
CA VAL A 201 -2.79 1.86 -3.85
C VAL A 201 -3.65 0.71 -4.36
N GLY A 202 -3.94 -0.27 -3.50
CA GLY A 202 -4.90 -1.33 -3.78
C GLY A 202 -6.34 -0.92 -3.42
N ASP A 203 -7.31 -1.58 -4.01
CA ASP A 203 -8.73 -1.40 -3.67
C ASP A 203 -9.18 -2.28 -2.48
N ALA A 204 -8.31 -3.17 -2.00
CA ALA A 204 -8.56 -4.09 -0.90
C ALA A 204 -7.64 -3.85 0.32
N GLU A 205 -7.18 -2.62 0.54
CA GLU A 205 -6.23 -2.26 1.61
C GLU A 205 -6.81 -2.37 3.05
N GLY A 206 -8.12 -2.38 3.21
CA GLY A 206 -8.84 -2.88 4.39
C GLY A 206 -8.97 -1.95 5.61
N PHE A 207 -8.02 -1.05 5.88
CA PHE A 207 -8.01 -0.31 7.16
C PHE A 207 -8.62 1.09 7.07
N THR A 208 -8.57 1.70 5.91
CA THR A 208 -9.04 3.08 5.70
C THR A 208 -9.47 3.19 4.25
N VAL A 209 -10.10 4.30 3.91
CA VAL A 209 -10.37 4.64 2.51
C VAL A 209 -9.06 5.15 1.88
N MET A 210 -8.00 4.31 1.91
CA MET A 210 -6.65 4.68 1.47
C MET A 210 -6.65 5.12 0.01
N GLU A 211 -7.42 4.45 -0.85
CA GLU A 211 -7.56 4.84 -2.26
C GLU A 211 -7.91 6.33 -2.40
N LYS A 212 -8.94 6.79 -1.67
CA LYS A 212 -9.39 8.21 -1.69
C LYS A 212 -8.25 9.16 -1.35
N HIS A 213 -7.49 8.86 -0.29
CA HIS A 213 -6.43 9.74 0.21
C HIS A 213 -5.20 9.72 -0.69
N VAL A 214 -4.79 8.56 -1.16
CA VAL A 214 -3.68 8.43 -2.11
C VAL A 214 -4.02 9.12 -3.42
N ARG A 215 -5.25 8.97 -3.92
CA ARG A 215 -5.73 9.68 -5.11
C ARG A 215 -5.75 11.19 -4.90
N GLN A 216 -6.14 11.68 -3.72
CA GLN A 216 -6.12 13.11 -3.39
C GLN A 216 -4.70 13.68 -3.42
N VAL A 217 -3.70 12.93 -2.90
CA VAL A 217 -2.29 13.34 -3.01
C VAL A 217 -1.83 13.33 -4.47
N ALA A 218 -2.22 12.32 -5.25
CA ALA A 218 -1.93 12.26 -6.69
C ALA A 218 -2.48 13.48 -7.44
N ASP A 219 -3.72 13.86 -7.16
CA ASP A 219 -4.35 15.08 -7.75
C ASP A 219 -3.55 16.34 -7.35
N THR A 220 -3.13 16.47 -6.09
CA THR A 220 -2.30 17.60 -5.63
C THR A 220 -0.94 17.64 -6.34
N LEU A 221 -0.32 16.49 -6.60
CA LEU A 221 0.93 16.43 -7.37
C LEU A 221 0.73 16.90 -8.82
N MET A 222 -0.38 16.53 -9.44
CA MET A 222 -0.71 17.01 -10.78
C MET A 222 -0.95 18.54 -10.80
N GLU A 223 -1.66 19.08 -9.81
CA GLU A 223 -1.85 20.52 -9.62
C GLU A 223 -0.51 21.25 -9.41
N ALA A 224 0.45 20.63 -8.72
CA ALA A 224 1.81 21.12 -8.57
C ALA A 224 2.64 21.06 -9.89
N GLY A 225 2.09 20.45 -10.95
CA GLY A 225 2.70 20.37 -12.27
C GLY A 225 3.48 19.10 -12.58
N TYR A 226 3.34 18.04 -11.78
CA TYR A 226 3.81 16.71 -12.15
C TYR A 226 2.94 16.15 -13.28
N LYS A 227 3.58 15.45 -14.22
CA LYS A 227 2.91 14.94 -15.42
C LYS A 227 2.69 13.44 -15.32
N PRO A 228 1.43 12.97 -15.26
CA PRO A 228 1.11 11.55 -15.36
C PRO A 228 1.73 10.94 -16.63
N GLY A 229 2.29 9.73 -16.49
CA GLY A 229 3.00 9.09 -17.59
C GLY A 229 4.40 9.64 -17.89
N GLY A 230 4.84 10.68 -17.16
CA GLY A 230 6.15 11.30 -17.29
C GLY A 230 6.97 11.22 -15.99
N ASP A 231 7.02 12.31 -15.24
CA ASP A 231 7.71 12.39 -13.95
C ASP A 231 6.87 11.88 -12.77
N PHE A 232 5.61 11.51 -13.01
CA PHE A 232 4.71 10.91 -12.03
C PHE A 232 3.94 9.71 -12.63
N MET A 233 3.94 8.60 -11.91
CA MET A 233 3.13 7.42 -12.20
C MET A 233 2.22 7.12 -11.00
N TYR A 234 0.94 6.94 -11.29
CA TYR A 234 -0.05 6.45 -10.33
C TYR A 234 -0.57 5.09 -10.78
N TYR A 235 -0.75 4.17 -9.83
CA TYR A 235 -1.31 2.86 -10.14
C TYR A 235 -2.38 2.45 -9.12
N PHE A 236 -3.62 2.28 -9.60
CA PHE A 236 -4.72 1.67 -8.87
C PHE A 236 -4.68 0.15 -9.06
N ALA A 237 -4.20 -0.55 -8.04
CA ALA A 237 -3.95 -1.99 -8.08
C ALA A 237 -5.19 -2.78 -7.68
N VAL A 238 -6.00 -3.16 -8.68
CA VAL A 238 -7.26 -3.89 -8.49
C VAL A 238 -7.03 -5.24 -7.81
N GLY A 239 -7.81 -5.54 -6.78
CA GLY A 239 -7.76 -6.78 -6.01
C GLY A 239 -6.58 -6.89 -5.04
N SER A 240 -5.74 -5.86 -4.96
CA SER A 240 -4.55 -5.86 -4.09
C SER A 240 -4.90 -5.36 -2.68
N GLY A 241 -4.46 -6.12 -1.68
CA GLY A 241 -4.57 -5.79 -0.26
C GLY A 241 -3.27 -5.24 0.34
N HIS A 242 -3.26 -5.13 1.67
CA HIS A 242 -2.15 -4.59 2.45
C HIS A 242 -1.23 -5.70 2.94
N SER A 243 -0.48 -6.33 2.02
CA SER A 243 0.38 -7.47 2.36
C SER A 243 1.69 -7.49 1.57
N GLN A 244 2.70 -8.19 2.11
CA GLN A 244 3.99 -8.39 1.44
C GLN A 244 3.80 -9.07 0.07
N LYS A 245 2.87 -10.02 -0.01
CA LYS A 245 2.52 -10.72 -1.24
C LYS A 245 1.94 -9.78 -2.30
N ASP A 246 1.05 -8.87 -1.91
CA ASP A 246 0.44 -7.93 -2.84
C ASP A 246 1.45 -6.89 -3.34
N TRP A 247 2.39 -6.46 -2.49
CA TRP A 247 3.49 -5.57 -2.90
C TRP A 247 4.49 -6.29 -3.79
N ALA A 248 4.84 -7.53 -3.50
CA ALA A 248 5.68 -8.37 -4.35
C ALA A 248 5.12 -8.53 -5.76
N ALA A 249 3.80 -8.73 -5.88
CA ALA A 249 3.13 -8.92 -7.17
C ALA A 249 3.24 -7.70 -8.10
N ARG A 250 3.48 -6.49 -7.56
CA ARG A 250 3.53 -5.25 -8.35
C ARG A 250 4.84 -4.46 -8.27
N VAL A 251 5.83 -4.89 -7.47
CA VAL A 251 7.12 -4.20 -7.32
C VAL A 251 7.91 -4.08 -8.63
N HIS A 252 7.67 -4.97 -9.59
CA HIS A 252 8.27 -4.88 -10.92
C HIS A 252 7.93 -3.57 -11.65
N ALA A 253 6.74 -2.99 -11.41
CA ALA A 253 6.33 -1.77 -12.09
C ALA A 253 7.16 -0.53 -11.67
N PRO A 254 7.34 -0.17 -10.38
CA PRO A 254 8.26 0.90 -10.01
C PRO A 254 9.72 0.60 -10.41
N LEU A 255 10.16 -0.65 -10.40
CA LEU A 255 11.51 -1.02 -10.86
C LEU A 255 11.71 -0.73 -12.34
N LEU A 256 10.77 -1.11 -13.20
CA LEU A 256 10.78 -0.78 -14.64
C LEU A 256 10.73 0.74 -14.85
N TYR A 257 9.88 1.43 -14.10
CA TYR A 257 9.75 2.88 -14.21
C TYR A 257 11.04 3.61 -13.86
N PHE A 258 11.75 3.22 -12.80
CA PHE A 258 12.97 3.90 -12.34
C PHE A 258 14.22 3.48 -13.11
N PHE A 259 14.35 2.21 -13.44
CA PHE A 259 15.61 1.63 -13.89
C PHE A 259 15.53 0.90 -15.22
N GLY A 260 14.36 0.80 -15.82
CA GLY A 260 14.11 0.05 -17.04
C GLY A 260 13.34 0.80 -18.11
N GLU A 261 12.66 0.03 -18.93
CA GLU A 261 11.78 0.50 -19.99
C GLU A 261 10.36 0.00 -19.74
N ILE A 262 9.40 0.92 -19.71
CA ILE A 262 8.00 0.58 -19.45
C ILE A 262 7.33 -0.12 -20.64
N GLY A 263 7.93 -0.08 -21.84
CA GLY A 263 7.38 -0.73 -23.04
C GLY A 263 6.29 0.05 -23.72
N THR A 264 5.45 -0.66 -24.50
CA THR A 264 4.37 -0.12 -25.29
C THR A 264 3.02 -0.51 -24.71
N PRO A 265 2.02 0.40 -24.62
CA PRO A 265 0.69 0.06 -24.13
C PRO A 265 -0.03 -0.90 -25.08
N VAL A 266 -0.60 -1.98 -24.54
CA VAL A 266 -1.24 -3.07 -25.31
C VAL A 266 -2.70 -3.29 -24.96
N ARG A 267 -3.13 -2.91 -23.75
CA ARG A 267 -4.49 -3.11 -23.26
C ARG A 267 -4.85 -2.06 -22.22
N VAL A 268 -6.14 -1.76 -22.08
CA VAL A 268 -6.68 -0.96 -20.98
C VAL A 268 -7.90 -1.66 -20.37
N ASP A 269 -7.98 -1.63 -19.06
CA ASP A 269 -9.16 -2.03 -18.29
C ASP A 269 -9.71 -0.78 -17.59
N LEU A 270 -10.99 -0.48 -17.76
CA LEU A 270 -11.63 0.68 -17.17
C LEU A 270 -12.35 0.27 -15.88
N HIS A 271 -11.83 0.70 -14.74
CA HIS A 271 -12.42 0.44 -13.43
C HIS A 271 -13.12 1.68 -12.89
N GLY A 272 -14.24 1.47 -12.20
CA GLY A 272 -15.01 2.54 -11.58
C GLY A 272 -16.30 2.03 -10.98
N PRO A 273 -17.11 2.91 -10.35
CA PRO A 273 -18.38 2.54 -9.79
C PRO A 273 -19.42 2.31 -10.89
N GLU A 274 -20.27 1.29 -10.73
CA GLU A 274 -21.43 1.07 -11.58
C GLU A 274 -22.58 2.05 -11.28
N ARG A 275 -22.56 2.67 -10.08
CA ARG A 275 -23.60 3.60 -9.62
C ARG A 275 -22.98 4.77 -8.87
N ILE A 276 -23.46 5.98 -9.14
CA ILE A 276 -23.12 7.23 -8.41
C ILE A 276 -24.38 7.99 -8.06
N GLY A 277 -24.31 8.88 -7.08
CA GLY A 277 -25.40 9.76 -6.67
C GLY A 277 -25.25 11.18 -7.18
N LEU A 278 -26.37 11.85 -7.51
CA LEU A 278 -26.36 13.32 -7.60
C LEU A 278 -25.94 13.95 -6.26
N GLN A 279 -26.34 13.28 -5.18
CA GLN A 279 -25.86 13.52 -3.83
C GLN A 279 -25.18 12.26 -3.33
N GLY A 280 -23.87 12.34 -3.07
CA GLY A 280 -23.06 11.19 -2.67
C GLY A 280 -21.57 11.52 -2.66
N PRO A 281 -20.74 10.52 -2.39
CA PRO A 281 -19.29 10.68 -2.43
C PRO A 281 -18.80 11.00 -3.84
N SER A 282 -17.74 11.79 -3.93
CA SER A 282 -17.01 11.98 -5.17
C SER A 282 -16.43 10.65 -5.63
N CYS A 283 -16.55 10.35 -6.91
CA CYS A 283 -16.08 9.12 -7.54
C CYS A 283 -15.19 9.40 -8.73
N ALA A 284 -14.27 8.49 -9.03
CA ALA A 284 -13.42 8.58 -10.20
C ALA A 284 -13.35 7.24 -10.94
N LEU A 285 -13.02 7.31 -12.21
CA LEU A 285 -12.64 6.19 -13.04
C LEU A 285 -11.14 5.96 -12.93
N ASN A 286 -10.72 4.70 -13.01
CA ASN A 286 -9.34 4.27 -12.99
C ASN A 286 -9.07 3.42 -14.25
N PRO A 287 -8.69 4.02 -15.38
CA PRO A 287 -8.25 3.28 -16.55
C PRO A 287 -6.85 2.72 -16.31
N VAL A 288 -6.75 1.41 -16.09
CA VAL A 288 -5.48 0.70 -15.91
C VAL A 288 -4.94 0.27 -17.26
N VAL A 289 -3.85 0.89 -17.68
CA VAL A 289 -3.16 0.60 -18.93
C VAL A 289 -2.08 -0.45 -18.66
N HIS A 290 -2.09 -1.52 -19.46
CA HIS A 290 -1.12 -2.60 -19.43
C HIS A 290 -0.16 -2.48 -20.62
N TYR A 291 1.11 -2.74 -20.35
CA TYR A 291 2.19 -2.63 -21.31
C TYR A 291 2.79 -4.02 -21.64
N ASP A 292 3.40 -4.16 -22.79
CA ASP A 292 4.05 -5.40 -23.24
C ASP A 292 5.22 -5.85 -22.34
N SER A 293 5.78 -4.94 -21.56
CA SER A 293 6.79 -5.23 -20.53
C SER A 293 6.23 -5.86 -19.27
N GLY A 294 4.90 -5.91 -19.10
CA GLY A 294 4.22 -6.20 -17.83
C GLY A 294 4.04 -4.97 -16.93
N PHE A 295 4.57 -3.80 -17.30
CA PHE A 295 4.31 -2.55 -16.59
C PHE A 295 2.82 -2.20 -16.61
N MET A 296 2.34 -1.60 -15.54
CA MET A 296 0.95 -1.14 -15.41
C MET A 296 0.93 0.24 -14.76
N MET A 297 -0.01 1.07 -15.19
CA MET A 297 -0.30 2.37 -14.57
C MET A 297 -1.76 2.75 -14.77
N THR A 298 -2.28 3.62 -13.92
CA THR A 298 -3.58 4.28 -14.15
C THR A 298 -3.35 5.57 -14.93
N ASP A 299 -4.06 5.72 -16.05
CA ASP A 299 -3.98 6.92 -16.85
C ASP A 299 -4.82 8.04 -16.22
N LEU A 300 -4.17 9.07 -15.72
CA LEU A 300 -4.78 10.24 -15.10
C LEU A 300 -4.86 11.46 -16.02
N ASP A 301 -4.68 11.28 -17.33
CA ASP A 301 -4.78 12.31 -18.35
C ASP A 301 -5.42 11.71 -19.60
N ALA A 302 -6.65 11.21 -19.46
CA ALA A 302 -7.34 10.40 -20.44
C ALA A 302 -8.44 11.17 -21.18
N ASP A 303 -8.79 10.69 -22.38
CA ASP A 303 -9.95 11.15 -23.12
C ASP A 303 -11.16 10.25 -22.85
N TYR A 304 -12.29 10.86 -22.51
CA TYR A 304 -13.53 10.15 -22.25
C TYR A 304 -14.65 10.60 -23.17
N GLU A 305 -15.39 9.64 -23.72
CA GLU A 305 -16.67 9.88 -24.41
C GLU A 305 -17.81 9.37 -23.54
N VAL A 306 -18.87 10.14 -23.41
CA VAL A 306 -20.06 9.77 -22.64
C VAL A 306 -21.26 9.78 -23.60
N THR A 307 -22.09 8.74 -23.55
CA THR A 307 -23.27 8.63 -24.42
C THR A 307 -24.30 9.77 -24.22
N ASP A 308 -24.38 10.29 -22.98
CA ASP A 308 -25.19 11.50 -22.70
C ASP A 308 -24.46 12.40 -21.67
N PRO A 309 -23.72 13.43 -22.12
CA PRO A 309 -23.03 14.38 -21.23
C PRO A 309 -23.97 15.23 -20.36
N GLY A 310 -25.28 15.21 -20.62
CA GLY A 310 -26.28 15.79 -19.74
C GLY A 310 -26.59 14.98 -18.48
N ILE A 311 -26.20 13.72 -18.44
CA ILE A 311 -26.33 12.84 -17.24
C ILE A 311 -25.08 12.91 -16.38
N VAL A 312 -23.89 12.74 -16.97
CA VAL A 312 -22.60 12.83 -16.30
C VAL A 312 -21.56 13.43 -17.21
N GLU A 313 -20.66 14.21 -16.65
CA GLU A 313 -19.42 14.67 -17.30
C GLU A 313 -18.25 13.95 -16.64
N VAL A 314 -17.19 13.67 -17.42
CA VAL A 314 -15.97 13.03 -16.92
C VAL A 314 -14.79 13.93 -17.23
N THR A 315 -13.99 14.27 -16.21
CA THR A 315 -12.76 15.05 -16.41
C THR A 315 -11.63 14.20 -16.98
N ALA A 316 -10.56 14.81 -17.47
CA ALA A 316 -9.38 14.08 -17.98
C ALA A 316 -8.76 13.17 -16.91
N GLU A 317 -8.81 13.57 -15.63
CA GLU A 317 -8.35 12.78 -14.50
C GLU A 317 -9.32 11.65 -14.12
N GLY A 318 -10.45 11.50 -14.84
CA GLY A 318 -11.46 10.48 -14.62
C GLY A 318 -12.50 10.82 -13.54
N ARG A 319 -12.56 12.05 -13.02
CA ARG A 319 -13.59 12.43 -12.02
C ARG A 319 -14.97 12.45 -12.67
N LEU A 320 -15.92 11.81 -11.97
CA LEU A 320 -17.32 11.73 -12.39
C LEU A 320 -18.12 12.91 -11.82
N LEU A 321 -18.72 13.73 -12.69
CA LEU A 321 -19.50 14.91 -12.34
C LEU A 321 -20.97 14.67 -12.71
N PRO A 322 -21.81 14.09 -11.83
CA PRO A 322 -23.20 13.77 -12.13
C PRO A 322 -24.03 15.06 -12.25
N LYS A 323 -24.92 15.13 -13.26
CA LYS A 323 -25.78 16.28 -13.54
C LYS A 323 -27.28 15.98 -13.41
N ARG A 324 -27.71 14.79 -13.80
CA ARG A 324 -29.09 14.30 -13.64
C ARG A 324 -29.13 12.78 -13.59
N GLU A 325 -30.23 12.23 -13.12
CA GLU A 325 -30.49 10.79 -13.12
C GLU A 325 -30.50 10.18 -14.51
N GLY A 326 -30.04 8.94 -14.63
CA GLY A 326 -30.09 8.16 -15.85
C GLY A 326 -28.96 7.14 -15.97
N ASN A 327 -28.97 6.43 -17.11
CA ASN A 327 -27.95 5.46 -17.46
C ASN A 327 -27.09 5.99 -18.60
N VAL A 328 -25.79 5.80 -18.50
CA VAL A 328 -24.83 6.18 -19.55
C VAL A 328 -23.77 5.11 -19.68
N THR A 329 -23.16 5.04 -20.86
CA THR A 329 -21.89 4.32 -21.08
C THR A 329 -20.78 5.37 -21.19
N VAL A 330 -19.74 5.20 -20.36
CA VAL A 330 -18.50 5.98 -20.45
C VAL A 330 -17.46 5.14 -21.19
N ARG A 331 -16.81 5.74 -22.18
CA ARG A 331 -15.77 5.11 -22.99
C ARG A 331 -14.46 5.86 -22.85
N TYR A 332 -13.43 5.17 -22.40
CA TYR A 332 -12.04 5.61 -22.45
C TYR A 332 -11.47 5.46 -23.86
N LYS A 333 -10.66 6.44 -24.29
CA LYS A 333 -9.92 6.41 -25.55
C LYS A 333 -8.54 7.05 -25.36
N ARG A 334 -7.49 6.34 -25.68
CA ARG A 334 -6.13 6.90 -25.81
C ARG A 334 -5.23 5.96 -26.60
N GLN A 335 -4.43 6.52 -27.50
CA GLN A 335 -3.39 5.80 -28.28
C GLN A 335 -3.92 4.53 -28.97
N GLY A 336 -5.15 4.53 -29.46
CA GLY A 336 -5.78 3.38 -30.10
C GLY A 336 -6.38 2.34 -29.14
N LEU A 337 -6.19 2.49 -27.82
CA LEU A 337 -6.84 1.66 -26.81
C LEU A 337 -8.22 2.21 -26.44
N THR A 338 -9.16 1.31 -26.20
CA THR A 338 -10.53 1.67 -25.77
C THR A 338 -11.02 0.69 -24.71
N ALA A 339 -11.76 1.20 -23.73
CA ALA A 339 -12.53 0.40 -22.77
C ALA A 339 -13.82 1.14 -22.43
N SER A 340 -14.85 0.43 -21.95
CA SER A 340 -16.14 1.05 -21.64
C SER A 340 -16.68 0.55 -20.32
N LEU A 341 -17.43 1.42 -19.62
CA LEU A 341 -18.11 1.13 -18.38
C LEU A 341 -19.54 1.67 -18.45
N ASP A 342 -20.53 0.86 -18.05
CA ASP A 342 -21.91 1.31 -17.88
C ASP A 342 -22.09 1.89 -16.48
N LEU A 343 -22.70 3.08 -16.41
CA LEU A 343 -22.86 3.85 -15.19
C LEU A 343 -24.31 4.30 -15.01
N THR A 344 -24.84 4.12 -13.81
CA THR A 344 -26.15 4.61 -13.41
C THR A 344 -26.02 5.78 -12.44
N VAL A 345 -26.60 6.92 -12.75
CA VAL A 345 -26.74 8.07 -11.86
C VAL A 345 -28.09 8.00 -11.15
N VAL A 346 -28.07 7.96 -9.81
CA VAL A 346 -29.25 7.94 -8.95
C VAL A 346 -29.38 9.24 -8.15
N PRO A 347 -30.58 9.60 -7.61
CA PRO A 347 -30.75 10.83 -6.83
C PRO A 347 -29.78 10.94 -5.65
N HIS A 348 -29.67 9.85 -4.89
CA HIS A 348 -28.85 9.78 -3.70
C HIS A 348 -28.13 8.43 -3.60
N LEU A 349 -26.84 8.46 -3.30
CA LEU A 349 -26.07 7.26 -2.97
C LEU A 349 -25.25 7.55 -1.70
N SER A 350 -25.60 6.87 -0.60
CA SER A 350 -24.84 7.02 0.64
C SER A 350 -23.40 6.53 0.47
N GLY A 351 -22.45 7.31 0.96
CA GLY A 351 -21.05 6.87 1.10
C GLY A 351 -20.84 5.85 2.22
N MET A 352 -21.81 5.74 3.15
CA MET A 352 -21.81 4.74 4.23
C MET A 352 -22.87 3.70 3.96
N VAL A 353 -22.63 2.47 4.37
CA VAL A 353 -23.55 1.34 4.26
C VAL A 353 -23.63 0.58 5.58
N SER A 354 -24.80 -0.01 5.82
CA SER A 354 -25.03 -0.89 6.97
C SER A 354 -24.52 -2.30 6.67
N VAL A 355 -23.57 -2.77 7.47
CA VAL A 355 -23.10 -4.16 7.46
C VAL A 355 -23.43 -4.78 8.81
N THR A 356 -24.16 -5.89 8.79
CA THR A 356 -24.46 -6.67 9.99
C THR A 356 -23.49 -7.84 10.07
N MET A 357 -22.82 -8.01 11.21
CA MET A 357 -21.85 -9.08 11.40
C MET A 357 -22.06 -9.76 12.74
N PHE A 358 -22.02 -11.09 12.73
CA PHE A 358 -22.05 -11.92 13.92
C PHE A 358 -20.92 -12.93 13.93
N VAL A 359 -20.31 -13.11 15.10
CA VAL A 359 -19.22 -14.07 15.32
C VAL A 359 -19.54 -14.90 16.57
N GLU A 360 -19.68 -16.21 16.39
CA GLU A 360 -19.73 -17.16 17.50
C GLU A 360 -18.30 -17.60 17.86
N VAL A 361 -17.98 -17.63 19.16
CA VAL A 361 -16.65 -17.97 19.66
C VAL A 361 -16.66 -19.21 20.54
N PRO A 362 -15.52 -19.94 20.70
CA PRO A 362 -15.39 -21.10 21.61
C PRO A 362 -15.64 -20.72 23.06
N VAL A 363 -15.98 -21.73 23.89
CA VAL A 363 -16.22 -21.56 25.35
C VAL A 363 -15.01 -21.00 26.08
N CYS A 364 -13.82 -21.34 25.64
CA CYS A 364 -12.56 -20.88 26.23
C CYS A 364 -12.22 -19.39 25.96
N THR A 365 -13.09 -18.66 25.23
CA THR A 365 -12.86 -17.24 24.94
C THR A 365 -13.10 -16.38 26.19
N PRO A 366 -12.09 -15.62 26.69
CA PRO A 366 -12.27 -14.75 27.84
C PRO A 366 -13.30 -13.64 27.54
N LYS A 367 -14.27 -13.46 28.46
CA LYS A 367 -15.34 -12.43 28.29
C LYS A 367 -14.81 -10.99 28.34
N THR A 368 -13.58 -10.80 28.80
CA THR A 368 -12.90 -9.48 28.86
C THR A 368 -12.22 -9.11 27.56
N ASP A 369 -12.09 -10.05 26.61
CA ASP A 369 -11.35 -9.80 25.38
C ASP A 369 -12.25 -9.06 24.37
N THR A 370 -11.66 -8.09 23.71
CA THR A 370 -12.27 -7.41 22.55
C THR A 370 -12.07 -8.27 21.32
N LEU A 371 -13.11 -8.44 20.52
CA LEU A 371 -13.05 -9.22 19.29
C LEU A 371 -12.96 -8.30 18.07
N TYR A 372 -12.12 -8.69 17.12
CA TYR A 372 -11.90 -7.96 15.86
C TYR A 372 -12.14 -8.89 14.66
N ALA A 373 -12.93 -8.44 13.72
CA ALA A 373 -13.21 -9.10 12.43
C ALA A 373 -13.16 -8.09 11.28
N GLY A 374 -12.00 -7.44 11.11
CA GLY A 374 -11.83 -6.26 10.27
C GLY A 374 -12.34 -4.98 10.96
N ILE A 375 -13.35 -5.11 11.81
CA ILE A 375 -13.89 -4.07 12.70
C ILE A 375 -13.98 -4.63 14.12
N GLU A 376 -14.04 -3.74 15.10
CA GLU A 376 -14.26 -4.13 16.50
C GLU A 376 -15.69 -4.58 16.71
N LEU A 377 -15.89 -5.74 17.35
CA LEU A 377 -17.18 -6.34 17.60
C LEU A 377 -17.50 -6.34 19.10
N PRO A 378 -18.58 -5.69 19.54
CA PRO A 378 -19.07 -5.78 20.91
C PRO A 378 -19.64 -7.18 21.21
N MET A 379 -19.50 -7.60 22.46
CA MET A 379 -20.17 -8.81 22.95
C MET A 379 -21.65 -8.53 23.10
N ILE A 380 -22.50 -9.32 22.46
CA ILE A 380 -23.97 -9.21 22.46
C ILE A 380 -24.67 -10.42 23.09
N GLY A 381 -23.92 -11.46 23.42
CA GLY A 381 -24.39 -12.68 24.06
C GLY A 381 -23.25 -13.44 24.71
N GLU A 382 -23.54 -14.55 25.37
CA GLU A 382 -22.53 -15.30 26.14
C GLU A 382 -21.30 -15.73 25.31
N ARG A 383 -21.53 -16.10 24.05
CA ARG A 383 -20.50 -16.53 23.10
C ARG A 383 -20.68 -15.87 21.74
N LEU A 384 -21.40 -14.77 21.70
CA LEU A 384 -21.78 -14.09 20.48
C LEU A 384 -21.32 -12.64 20.52
N TYR A 385 -20.58 -12.25 19.50
CA TYR A 385 -20.12 -10.90 19.26
C TYR A 385 -20.69 -10.39 17.94
N GLY A 386 -20.95 -9.08 17.83
CA GLY A 386 -21.44 -8.51 16.58
C GLY A 386 -22.37 -7.33 16.75
N GLY A 387 -23.02 -6.97 15.67
CA GLY A 387 -23.95 -5.85 15.58
C GLY A 387 -24.09 -5.36 14.14
N THR A 388 -24.74 -4.20 13.98
CA THR A 388 -24.84 -3.50 12.70
C THR A 388 -23.94 -2.28 12.74
N PHE A 389 -23.05 -2.17 11.76
CA PHE A 389 -22.00 -1.16 11.69
C PHE A 389 -22.19 -0.30 10.44
N GLN A 390 -21.93 1.00 10.56
CA GLN A 390 -21.84 1.90 9.42
C GLN A 390 -20.39 1.92 8.94
N VAL A 391 -20.17 1.48 7.70
CA VAL A 391 -18.83 1.42 7.08
C VAL A 391 -18.85 2.08 5.70
N PRO A 392 -17.72 2.59 5.20
CA PRO A 392 -17.67 3.15 3.85
C PRO A 392 -18.09 2.13 2.80
N ARG A 393 -18.93 2.56 1.86
CA ARG A 393 -19.38 1.72 0.73
C ARG A 393 -18.19 1.30 -0.13
N GLY A 394 -18.11 0.01 -0.47
CA GLY A 394 -17.09 -0.52 -1.35
C GLY A 394 -15.76 -0.84 -0.66
N ILE A 395 -15.59 -0.47 0.61
CA ILE A 395 -14.36 -0.86 1.32
C ILE A 395 -14.28 -2.39 1.43
N SER A 396 -13.12 -2.95 1.13
CA SER A 396 -12.83 -4.37 1.29
C SER A 396 -11.99 -4.61 2.53
N PHE A 397 -12.38 -5.61 3.32
CA PHE A 397 -11.65 -6.06 4.49
C PHE A 397 -11.08 -7.44 4.21
N GLU A 398 -9.81 -7.63 4.54
CA GLU A 398 -9.15 -8.94 4.57
C GLU A 398 -8.57 -9.16 5.96
N PHE A 399 -9.05 -10.17 6.71
CA PHE A 399 -8.78 -10.33 8.13
C PHE A 399 -8.84 -11.78 8.56
N ARG A 400 -8.24 -12.07 9.70
CA ARG A 400 -8.59 -13.20 10.58
C ARG A 400 -9.28 -12.65 11.80
N ILE A 401 -10.28 -13.37 12.32
CA ILE A 401 -10.89 -12.99 13.58
C ILE A 401 -9.85 -13.12 14.69
N SER A 402 -9.72 -12.08 15.51
CA SER A 402 -8.69 -12.02 16.54
C SER A 402 -9.23 -11.43 17.85
N ARG A 403 -8.55 -11.76 18.94
CA ARG A 403 -8.74 -11.23 20.30
C ARG A 403 -7.61 -10.30 20.71
N GLY A 404 -6.96 -9.68 19.74
CA GLY A 404 -5.77 -8.85 19.91
C GLY A 404 -4.53 -9.44 19.22
N LEU A 405 -3.40 -8.77 19.38
CA LEU A 405 -2.15 -9.11 18.70
C LEU A 405 -1.71 -10.56 19.03
N GLY A 406 -1.46 -11.36 18.00
CA GLY A 406 -1.00 -12.75 18.15
C GLY A 406 -2.06 -13.74 18.62
N LYS A 407 -3.34 -13.34 18.77
CA LYS A 407 -4.43 -14.18 19.25
C LYS A 407 -5.53 -14.33 18.20
N HIS A 408 -5.19 -14.89 17.06
CA HIS A 408 -6.11 -15.06 15.94
C HIS A 408 -6.75 -16.45 15.92
N GLU A 409 -7.81 -16.56 15.13
CA GLU A 409 -8.54 -17.81 14.89
C GLU A 409 -7.69 -18.85 14.14
N THR A 410 -7.98 -20.13 14.43
CA THR A 410 -7.42 -21.30 13.74
C THR A 410 -8.54 -22.30 13.46
N ASP A 411 -8.24 -23.37 12.71
CA ASP A 411 -9.14 -24.52 12.61
C ASP A 411 -9.17 -25.30 13.93
N ALA A 412 -10.08 -26.27 14.04
CA ALA A 412 -10.24 -27.11 15.23
C ALA A 412 -8.99 -27.90 15.61
N SER A 413 -8.01 -28.06 14.71
CA SER A 413 -6.73 -28.70 14.96
C SER A 413 -5.60 -27.73 15.33
N GLY A 414 -5.91 -26.44 15.45
CA GLY A 414 -4.94 -25.39 15.77
C GLY A 414 -4.10 -24.93 14.58
N ARG A 415 -4.44 -25.32 13.33
CA ARG A 415 -3.74 -24.88 12.13
C ARG A 415 -4.29 -23.54 11.64
N GLU A 416 -3.44 -22.74 11.07
CA GLU A 416 -3.82 -21.48 10.44
C GLU A 416 -4.84 -21.68 9.32
N ILE A 417 -5.83 -20.79 9.28
CA ILE A 417 -6.84 -20.73 8.21
C ILE A 417 -6.57 -19.56 7.28
N PRO A 418 -7.07 -19.60 6.02
CA PRO A 418 -6.99 -18.46 5.11
C PRO A 418 -7.64 -17.21 5.70
N TYR A 419 -7.18 -16.03 5.26
CA TYR A 419 -7.84 -14.78 5.59
C TYR A 419 -9.27 -14.77 5.06
N ARG A 420 -10.18 -14.24 5.87
CA ARG A 420 -11.56 -13.94 5.48
C ARG A 420 -11.58 -12.63 4.72
N LYS A 421 -12.54 -12.49 3.79
CA LYS A 421 -12.65 -11.26 2.99
C LYS A 421 -14.13 -10.90 2.80
N PHE A 422 -14.46 -9.61 2.88
CA PHE A 422 -15.72 -9.08 2.40
C PHE A 422 -15.56 -7.67 1.85
N THR A 423 -16.46 -7.27 0.94
CA THR A 423 -16.59 -5.89 0.45
C THR A 423 -17.91 -5.31 0.94
N ALA A 424 -17.85 -4.15 1.57
CA ALA A 424 -19.00 -3.51 2.21
C ALA A 424 -20.03 -3.01 1.19
N ARG A 425 -21.28 -3.49 1.32
CA ARG A 425 -22.43 -3.09 0.53
C ARG A 425 -23.68 -3.03 1.40
N GLU A 426 -24.65 -2.27 0.97
CA GLU A 426 -25.91 -2.12 1.70
C GLU A 426 -26.58 -3.46 1.96
N GLY A 427 -27.02 -3.66 3.22
CA GLY A 427 -27.73 -4.86 3.65
C GLY A 427 -26.87 -6.13 3.68
N LEU A 428 -25.54 -6.01 3.72
CA LEU A 428 -24.65 -7.17 3.85
C LEU A 428 -24.76 -7.75 5.26
N GLU A 429 -25.09 -9.06 5.31
CA GLU A 429 -25.12 -9.83 6.55
C GLU A 429 -24.03 -10.91 6.51
N LEU A 430 -23.21 -10.98 7.56
CA LEU A 430 -22.09 -11.89 7.70
C LEU A 430 -22.22 -12.68 9.00
N SER A 431 -22.01 -13.97 8.94
CA SER A 431 -21.96 -14.85 10.12
C SER A 431 -20.72 -15.71 10.06
N TYR A 432 -19.94 -15.66 11.14
CA TYR A 432 -18.72 -16.44 11.27
C TYR A 432 -18.76 -17.28 12.56
N ARG A 433 -17.97 -18.34 12.55
CA ARG A 433 -17.70 -19.15 13.73
C ARG A 433 -16.19 -19.33 13.84
N VAL A 434 -15.66 -19.05 15.04
CA VAL A 434 -14.29 -19.37 15.40
C VAL A 434 -14.28 -20.76 16.01
N GLU A 435 -13.49 -21.66 15.46
CA GLU A 435 -13.38 -23.02 15.95
C GLU A 435 -12.38 -23.11 17.11
N HIS A 436 -11.24 -22.43 16.97
CA HIS A 436 -10.18 -22.46 17.97
C HIS A 436 -9.31 -21.19 17.90
N TRP A 437 -8.50 -20.92 18.95
CA TRP A 437 -7.55 -19.80 19.05
C TRP A 437 -6.12 -20.28 19.02
N VAL A 438 -5.23 -19.61 18.33
CA VAL A 438 -3.81 -19.98 18.20
C VAL A 438 -3.06 -20.03 19.53
N ASP A 439 -3.48 -19.22 20.50
CA ASP A 439 -2.87 -19.12 21.84
C ASP A 439 -3.52 -20.07 22.89
N VAL A 440 -4.44 -20.92 22.49
CA VAL A 440 -5.09 -21.93 23.35
C VAL A 440 -4.62 -23.32 22.95
N PRO A 441 -4.13 -24.17 23.84
CA PRO A 441 -3.78 -25.56 23.53
C PRO A 441 -5.01 -26.37 23.07
N PRO A 442 -4.92 -27.22 22.03
CA PRO A 442 -6.06 -27.98 21.47
C PRO A 442 -6.80 -28.88 22.46
N ASP A 443 -6.15 -29.33 23.54
CA ASP A 443 -6.74 -30.26 24.54
C ASP A 443 -7.59 -29.57 25.64
N THR A 444 -7.71 -28.25 25.61
CA THR A 444 -8.38 -27.51 26.71
C THR A 444 -9.91 -27.57 26.57
N GLU A 445 -10.46 -27.66 25.37
CA GLU A 445 -11.91 -27.72 25.13
C GLU A 445 -12.56 -29.05 25.54
N ALA A 446 -11.83 -30.16 25.43
CA ALA A 446 -12.35 -31.49 25.82
C ALA A 446 -12.54 -31.64 27.34
N LYS A 447 -11.84 -30.85 28.14
CA LYS A 447 -11.92 -30.88 29.61
C LYS A 447 -13.01 -29.99 30.18
N GLU A 448 -13.35 -28.88 29.50
CA GLU A 448 -14.41 -27.96 29.95
C GLU A 448 -15.82 -28.45 29.55
N ALA A 449 -15.96 -29.11 28.41
CA ALA A 449 -17.22 -29.74 28.00
C ALA A 449 -17.60 -30.97 28.84
N ALA A 450 -16.64 -31.54 29.58
CA ALA A 450 -16.86 -32.69 30.47
C ALA A 450 -17.21 -32.28 31.93
N ASN A 451 -17.05 -30.99 32.29
CA ASN A 451 -17.28 -30.45 33.63
C ASN A 451 -18.47 -29.47 33.75
N GLY A 452 -19.23 -29.24 32.69
CA GLY A 452 -20.46 -28.45 32.65
C GLY A 452 -21.67 -29.34 32.30
#